data_768ca9c660ba451b6a5c7ab9c2a877b6
#
_entry.id   768ca9c660ba451b6a5c7ab9c2a877b6
#
_cell.length_a   1.000
_cell.length_b   1.000
_cell.length_c   1.000
_cell.angle_alpha   90.00
_cell.angle_beta   90.00
_cell.angle_gamma   90.00
#
_symmetry.space_group_name_H-M   'P 1'
#
loop_
_entity.id
_entity.type
_entity.pdbx_description
1 polymer ?
#
loop_
_entity_poly.entity_id
_entity_poly.type
_entity_poly.pdbx_seq_one_letter_code
_entity_poly.pdbx_strand_id
1 'polypeptide(L)'
;MSFGHRRAGAERQAFVPEIQRFIPRSCGFARGTVGAGWRHPAEPELWCKIPRVAQPSGPPPQRSESREIAELRRLKQEQPELAAAADLQIELLQLQRRVQSRVSLPTIRLDADFLTAQLAKPPVLQFSHLPIEWGDLRFLLRATASAMRSHDALDEQDFRRVETLCRDAESLPAALRSWYDAARPDAPPIHPSAAGLEPVLLQAMRPFLTRSADAIMARSDLSGWTQGTCPLCAGEPDFAVITPAAERILICGRCSARWRFHQLTCPFCLNAARDRITSFASRDGQYRLYACDVCQRYLKAFDARHASRPVMPAVDGVATLPLDAAAMQRGYK
;
A
#
# COMPACT_ATOMS: atom_id res chain seq x y z
N MET A 1 33.93 -13.20 -30.69
CA MET A 1 32.79 -14.08 -31.06
C MET A 1 31.58 -13.58 -30.28
N SER A 2 30.65 -12.97 -31.02
CA SER A 2 29.51 -12.21 -30.46
C SER A 2 28.30 -13.11 -30.46
N PHE A 3 27.66 -13.31 -29.26
CA PHE A 3 26.38 -14.00 -29.16
C PHE A 3 25.28 -12.95 -28.93
N GLY A 4 24.52 -12.68 -29.96
CA GLY A 4 23.31 -11.86 -29.89
C GLY A 4 22.14 -12.65 -29.36
N HIS A 5 21.56 -12.19 -28.25
CA HIS A 5 20.26 -12.65 -27.76
C HIS A 5 19.16 -11.80 -28.37
N ARG A 6 18.39 -12.40 -29.28
CA ARG A 6 17.10 -11.85 -29.75
C ARG A 6 16.04 -12.16 -28.70
N ARG A 7 15.48 -11.14 -28.05
CA ARG A 7 14.22 -11.25 -27.32
C ARG A 7 13.08 -10.98 -28.31
N ALA A 8 12.20 -11.98 -28.49
CA ALA A 8 10.92 -11.80 -29.17
C ALA A 8 9.98 -11.06 -28.22
N GLY A 9 9.70 -9.79 -28.51
CA GLY A 9 8.67 -9.01 -27.85
C GLY A 9 7.32 -9.29 -28.49
N ALA A 10 6.37 -9.82 -27.74
CA ALA A 10 4.96 -9.81 -28.11
C ALA A 10 4.40 -8.43 -27.76
N GLU A 11 4.22 -7.57 -28.77
CA GLU A 11 3.50 -6.30 -28.64
C GLU A 11 2.02 -6.57 -28.39
N ARG A 12 1.59 -6.36 -27.13
CA ARG A 12 0.18 -6.15 -26.84
C ARG A 12 -0.06 -4.63 -26.87
N GLN A 13 -0.77 -4.14 -27.88
CA GLN A 13 -1.24 -2.76 -27.93
C GLN A 13 -2.24 -2.54 -26.79
N ALA A 14 -1.78 -1.91 -25.71
CA ALA A 14 -2.64 -1.40 -24.66
C ALA A 14 -3.15 -0.01 -25.07
N PHE A 15 -4.46 0.15 -25.13
CA PHE A 15 -5.13 1.43 -25.35
C PHE A 15 -4.87 2.35 -24.15
N VAL A 16 -4.13 3.43 -24.35
CA VAL A 16 -3.75 4.40 -23.29
C VAL A 16 -4.65 5.63 -23.39
N PRO A 17 -5.42 5.97 -22.34
CA PRO A 17 -6.14 7.24 -22.31
C PRO A 17 -5.17 8.42 -22.21
N GLU A 18 -5.51 9.49 -22.90
CA GLU A 18 -4.73 10.73 -23.00
C GLU A 18 -4.61 11.43 -21.63
N ILE A 19 -3.38 11.54 -21.12
CA ILE A 19 -3.07 12.23 -19.86
C ILE A 19 -2.76 13.68 -20.14
N GLN A 20 -3.57 14.62 -19.66
CA GLN A 20 -3.32 16.05 -19.80
C GLN A 20 -2.25 16.55 -18.82
N ARG A 21 -1.30 17.33 -19.35
CA ARG A 21 -0.24 18.03 -18.60
C ARG A 21 -0.81 19.27 -17.91
N PHE A 22 -0.71 19.35 -16.57
CA PHE A 22 -1.20 20.51 -15.80
C PHE A 22 -0.03 21.36 -15.31
N ILE A 23 0.03 22.62 -15.75
CA ILE A 23 0.91 23.67 -15.20
C ILE A 23 0.05 24.51 -14.25
N PRO A 24 0.33 24.62 -12.95
CA PRO A 24 -0.44 25.50 -12.07
C PRO A 24 -0.12 26.97 -12.38
N ARG A 25 -1.12 27.70 -12.90
CA ARG A 25 -1.09 29.16 -12.92
C ARG A 25 -1.41 29.67 -11.51
N SER A 26 -0.63 30.60 -11.03
CA SER A 26 -0.73 31.28 -9.76
C SER A 26 -2.15 31.82 -9.49
N CYS A 27 -2.80 31.38 -8.40
CA CYS A 27 -3.99 32.03 -7.85
C CYS A 27 -3.58 33.08 -6.84
N GLY A 28 -4.06 34.33 -7.07
CA GLY A 28 -3.88 35.49 -6.20
C GLY A 28 -4.63 35.31 -4.87
N PHE A 29 -4.01 35.86 -3.82
CA PHE A 29 -4.57 35.96 -2.47
C PHE A 29 -5.66 37.04 -2.42
N ALA A 30 -6.88 36.67 -1.99
CA ALA A 30 -7.86 37.58 -1.46
C ALA A 30 -7.91 37.44 0.07
N ARG A 31 -7.64 38.52 0.78
CA ARG A 31 -7.75 38.64 2.25
C ARG A 31 -9.22 38.87 2.63
N GLY A 32 -9.77 37.99 3.47
CA GLY A 32 -11.07 38.16 4.10
C GLY A 32 -10.95 38.17 5.62
N THR A 33 -11.57 39.17 6.24
CA THR A 33 -11.48 39.64 7.60
C THR A 33 -12.13 38.71 8.65
N VAL A 34 -11.58 38.80 9.86
CA VAL A 34 -11.96 38.12 11.11
C VAL A 34 -13.30 38.61 11.66
N GLY A 35 -14.14 37.73 12.15
CA GLY A 35 -15.36 38.01 12.89
C GLY A 35 -15.67 37.01 14.01
N ALA A 36 -15.64 37.53 15.19
CA ALA A 36 -15.98 37.16 16.55
C ALA A 36 -16.97 36.02 16.87
N GLY A 37 -16.60 35.21 17.87
CA GLY A 37 -17.40 34.98 19.08
C GLY A 37 -18.42 33.84 19.06
N TRP A 38 -18.10 32.67 19.67
CA TRP A 38 -19.11 31.76 20.19
C TRP A 38 -18.82 31.38 21.63
N ARG A 39 -19.82 31.59 22.53
CA ARG A 39 -19.80 31.23 23.95
C ARG A 39 -20.42 29.86 24.13
N HIS A 40 -19.85 29.06 25.04
CA HIS A 40 -20.44 27.80 25.55
C HIS A 40 -21.62 28.06 26.48
N PRO A 41 -22.65 27.23 26.48
CA PRO A 41 -23.48 26.99 27.65
C PRO A 41 -23.21 25.61 28.30
N ALA A 42 -23.36 25.60 29.61
CA ALA A 42 -23.12 24.56 30.57
C ALA A 42 -24.10 23.37 30.46
N GLU A 43 -23.63 22.22 30.97
CA GLU A 43 -24.41 20.99 31.18
C GLU A 43 -25.63 21.19 32.11
N PRO A 44 -26.63 20.24 32.06
CA PRO A 44 -26.65 19.27 33.14
C PRO A 44 -27.04 17.82 32.76
N GLU A 45 -26.67 16.92 33.67
CA GLU A 45 -26.85 15.48 33.72
C GLU A 45 -28.32 15.02 33.55
N LEU A 46 -28.52 13.94 32.75
CA LEU A 46 -29.71 13.07 32.86
C LEU A 46 -29.33 11.61 32.55
N TRP A 47 -29.02 10.85 33.58
CA TRP A 47 -28.99 9.39 33.52
C TRP A 47 -30.40 8.88 33.42
N CYS A 48 -30.86 8.40 32.28
CA CYS A 48 -32.11 7.71 32.11
C CYS A 48 -31.90 6.27 31.64
N LYS A 49 -32.42 5.37 32.46
CA LYS A 49 -32.53 3.92 32.39
C LYS A 49 -32.65 3.39 30.96
N ILE A 50 -31.69 2.58 30.55
CA ILE A 50 -31.74 1.85 29.27
C ILE A 50 -32.64 0.62 29.46
N PRO A 51 -33.76 0.45 28.73
CA PRO A 51 -34.52 -0.78 28.69
C PRO A 51 -33.69 -1.91 28.06
N ARG A 52 -33.69 -3.11 28.63
CA ARG A 52 -33.12 -4.29 27.97
C ARG A 52 -33.85 -4.52 26.63
N VAL A 53 -33.19 -4.24 25.54
CA VAL A 53 -33.67 -4.61 24.21
C VAL A 53 -33.54 -6.14 24.08
N ALA A 54 -34.66 -6.81 23.82
CA ALA A 54 -34.70 -8.24 23.52
C ALA A 54 -33.79 -8.51 22.30
N GLN A 55 -32.92 -9.53 22.41
CA GLN A 55 -32.08 -9.96 21.28
C GLN A 55 -33.00 -10.47 20.16
N PRO A 56 -32.88 -9.96 18.93
CA PRO A 56 -33.62 -10.52 17.82
C PRO A 56 -33.07 -11.92 17.50
N SER A 57 -33.92 -12.93 17.56
CA SER A 57 -33.69 -14.28 17.05
C SER A 57 -33.77 -14.28 15.51
N GLY A 58 -32.76 -13.73 14.87
CA GLY A 58 -32.58 -13.80 13.42
C GLY A 58 -31.34 -14.63 13.09
N PRO A 59 -31.23 -15.15 11.85
CA PRO A 59 -29.99 -15.81 11.40
C PRO A 59 -28.80 -14.87 11.62
N PRO A 60 -27.59 -15.42 11.94
CA PRO A 60 -26.44 -14.59 12.18
C PRO A 60 -26.22 -13.64 11.00
N PRO A 61 -25.89 -12.35 11.27
CA PRO A 61 -25.73 -11.37 10.21
C PRO A 61 -24.70 -11.93 9.21
N GLN A 62 -25.09 -12.05 7.95
CA GLN A 62 -24.17 -12.35 6.87
C GLN A 62 -23.02 -11.35 7.01
N ARG A 63 -21.78 -11.86 7.12
CA ARG A 63 -20.59 -11.00 7.22
C ARG A 63 -20.66 -10.00 6.08
N SER A 64 -20.88 -8.73 6.42
CA SER A 64 -20.97 -7.66 5.43
C SER A 64 -19.74 -7.72 4.54
N GLU A 65 -19.96 -7.67 3.25
CA GLU A 65 -18.86 -7.62 2.28
C GLU A 65 -17.92 -6.49 2.61
N SER A 66 -16.63 -6.73 2.40
CA SER A 66 -15.65 -5.66 2.58
C SER A 66 -15.90 -4.54 1.60
N ARG A 67 -15.84 -3.30 2.09
CA ARG A 67 -15.98 -2.10 1.29
C ARG A 67 -15.01 -2.09 0.10
N GLU A 68 -13.79 -2.59 0.27
CA GLU A 68 -12.80 -2.72 -0.79
C GLU A 68 -13.23 -3.70 -1.88
N ILE A 69 -13.78 -4.86 -1.48
CA ILE A 69 -14.26 -5.87 -2.44
C ILE A 69 -15.47 -5.34 -3.21
N ALA A 70 -16.41 -4.68 -2.54
CA ALA A 70 -17.55 -4.05 -3.19
C ALA A 70 -17.11 -2.99 -4.21
N GLU A 71 -16.11 -2.18 -3.85
CA GLU A 71 -15.56 -1.15 -4.72
C GLU A 71 -14.80 -1.73 -5.93
N LEU A 72 -14.04 -2.82 -5.73
CA LEU A 72 -13.38 -3.54 -6.84
C LEU A 72 -14.40 -4.14 -7.82
N ARG A 73 -15.53 -4.67 -7.31
CA ARG A 73 -16.62 -5.16 -8.16
C ARG A 73 -17.26 -4.03 -8.97
N ARG A 74 -17.44 -2.85 -8.36
CA ARG A 74 -17.92 -1.67 -9.06
C ARG A 74 -16.91 -1.24 -10.15
N LEU A 75 -15.65 -1.14 -9.80
CA LEU A 75 -14.57 -0.80 -10.74
C LEU A 75 -14.56 -1.73 -11.96
N LYS A 76 -14.69 -3.04 -11.74
CA LYS A 76 -14.77 -4.03 -12.82
C LYS A 76 -15.96 -3.81 -13.78
N GLN A 77 -17.09 -3.31 -13.27
CA GLN A 77 -18.26 -2.99 -14.10
C GLN A 77 -18.06 -1.71 -14.89
N GLU A 78 -17.44 -0.70 -14.27
CA GLU A 78 -17.20 0.62 -14.86
C GLU A 78 -16.03 0.62 -15.86
N GLN A 79 -15.02 -0.25 -15.62
CA GLN A 79 -13.78 -0.36 -16.42
C GLN A 79 -13.47 -1.84 -16.72
N PRO A 80 -14.13 -2.44 -17.72
CA PRO A 80 -13.98 -3.87 -18.04
C PRO A 80 -12.54 -4.29 -18.38
N GLU A 81 -11.70 -3.37 -18.86
CA GLU A 81 -10.29 -3.59 -19.12
C GLU A 81 -9.47 -3.89 -17.87
N LEU A 82 -9.94 -3.51 -16.70
CA LEU A 82 -9.35 -3.81 -15.40
C LEU A 82 -9.94 -5.06 -14.73
N ALA A 83 -10.87 -5.73 -15.38
CA ALA A 83 -11.61 -6.85 -14.76
C ALA A 83 -10.70 -7.95 -14.24
N ALA A 84 -9.71 -8.38 -15.02
CA ALA A 84 -8.79 -9.45 -14.61
C ALA A 84 -7.95 -9.05 -13.39
N ALA A 85 -7.45 -7.81 -13.34
CA ALA A 85 -6.69 -7.30 -12.20
C ALA A 85 -7.58 -7.13 -10.96
N ALA A 86 -8.84 -6.69 -11.14
CA ALA A 86 -9.80 -6.58 -10.05
C ALA A 86 -10.18 -7.95 -9.47
N ASP A 87 -10.38 -8.96 -10.32
CA ASP A 87 -10.69 -10.33 -9.88
C ASP A 87 -9.53 -10.94 -9.08
N LEU A 88 -8.29 -10.82 -9.56
CA LEU A 88 -7.11 -11.22 -8.79
C LEU A 88 -7.04 -10.49 -7.44
N GLN A 89 -7.22 -9.18 -7.43
CA GLN A 89 -7.15 -8.41 -6.19
C GLN A 89 -8.25 -8.78 -5.19
N ILE A 90 -9.46 -9.09 -5.66
CA ILE A 90 -10.56 -9.59 -4.82
C ILE A 90 -10.17 -10.93 -4.19
N GLU A 91 -9.62 -11.85 -4.96
CA GLU A 91 -9.19 -13.17 -4.46
C GLU A 91 -8.08 -13.02 -3.40
N LEU A 92 -7.07 -12.21 -3.68
CA LEU A 92 -5.99 -11.93 -2.73
C LEU A 92 -6.50 -11.32 -1.41
N LEU A 93 -7.43 -10.36 -1.47
CA LEU A 93 -8.05 -9.77 -0.27
C LEU A 93 -8.85 -10.82 0.52
N GLN A 94 -9.57 -11.72 -0.15
CA GLN A 94 -10.30 -12.80 0.50
C GLN A 94 -9.37 -13.77 1.23
N LEU A 95 -8.25 -14.15 0.60
CA LEU A 95 -7.23 -15.01 1.22
C LEU A 95 -6.60 -14.34 2.45
N GLN A 96 -6.18 -13.10 2.33
CA GLN A 96 -5.57 -12.32 3.43
C GLN A 96 -6.53 -12.20 4.62
N ARG A 97 -7.80 -11.94 4.39
CA ARG A 97 -8.83 -11.80 5.44
C ARG A 97 -9.11 -13.09 6.20
N ARG A 98 -8.92 -14.27 5.59
CA ARG A 98 -9.04 -15.56 6.30
C ARG A 98 -8.04 -15.71 7.44
N VAL A 99 -6.87 -15.08 7.30
CA VAL A 99 -5.80 -15.14 8.30
C VAL A 99 -5.77 -13.92 9.20
N GLN A 100 -6.06 -12.75 8.69
CA GLN A 100 -5.89 -11.45 9.37
C GLN A 100 -6.54 -11.38 10.76
N SER A 101 -7.70 -12.01 10.96
CA SER A 101 -8.39 -12.01 12.26
C SER A 101 -7.68 -12.82 13.34
N ARG A 102 -6.75 -13.71 12.95
CA ARG A 102 -5.97 -14.58 13.85
C ARG A 102 -4.56 -14.05 14.09
N VAL A 103 -4.10 -13.08 13.31
CA VAL A 103 -2.76 -12.51 13.46
C VAL A 103 -2.64 -11.80 14.81
N SER A 104 -1.73 -12.26 15.63
CA SER A 104 -1.42 -11.70 16.95
C SER A 104 -0.81 -10.29 16.84
N LEU A 105 -0.59 -9.63 17.96
CA LEU A 105 0.18 -8.39 18.00
C LEU A 105 1.68 -8.70 17.82
N PRO A 106 2.46 -7.74 17.31
CA PRO A 106 3.90 -7.92 17.16
C PRO A 106 4.59 -8.08 18.54
N THR A 107 5.68 -8.83 18.57
CA THR A 107 6.46 -9.11 19.80
C THR A 107 7.42 -7.96 20.14
N ILE A 108 6.97 -6.72 20.00
CA ILE A 108 7.70 -5.50 20.36
C ILE A 108 6.92 -4.77 21.46
N ARG A 109 7.64 -4.06 22.34
CA ARG A 109 7.00 -3.18 23.33
C ARG A 109 6.22 -2.09 22.61
N LEU A 110 4.94 -1.90 23.02
CA LEU A 110 4.02 -0.96 22.38
C LEU A 110 3.76 0.27 23.26
N ASP A 111 4.67 0.63 24.18
CA ASP A 111 4.61 1.90 24.91
C ASP A 111 5.19 3.06 24.05
N ALA A 112 4.61 4.24 24.20
CA ALA A 112 4.91 5.39 23.36
C ALA A 112 6.36 5.86 23.48
N ASP A 113 6.93 5.84 24.69
CA ASP A 113 8.30 6.30 24.93
C ASP A 113 9.30 5.37 24.26
N PHE A 114 9.10 4.05 24.38
CA PHE A 114 9.92 3.06 23.70
C PHE A 114 9.85 3.21 22.18
N LEU A 115 8.63 3.34 21.63
CA LEU A 115 8.45 3.49 20.19
C LEU A 115 9.08 4.78 19.65
N THR A 116 8.97 5.88 20.38
CA THR A 116 9.62 7.15 20.05
C THR A 116 11.15 7.00 20.03
N ALA A 117 11.72 6.31 21.01
CA ALA A 117 13.16 6.03 21.02
C ALA A 117 13.61 5.12 19.84
N GLN A 118 12.75 4.15 19.45
CA GLN A 118 13.04 3.29 18.30
C GLN A 118 12.96 4.03 16.96
N LEU A 119 12.11 5.05 16.83
CA LEU A 119 12.04 5.89 15.61
C LEU A 119 13.34 6.65 15.33
N ALA A 120 14.19 6.85 16.34
CA ALA A 120 15.55 7.38 16.13
C ALA A 120 16.52 6.39 15.46
N LYS A 121 16.17 5.08 15.41
CA LYS A 121 16.98 4.00 14.84
C LYS A 121 16.11 3.08 13.96
N PRO A 122 15.54 3.59 12.86
CA PRO A 122 14.65 2.83 11.99
C PRO A 122 15.36 1.65 11.30
N PRO A 123 14.62 0.63 10.88
CA PRO A 123 13.18 0.44 11.05
C PRO A 123 12.79 -0.03 12.46
N VAL A 124 11.66 0.45 12.97
CA VAL A 124 11.12 0.06 14.27
C VAL A 124 10.75 -1.42 14.33
N LEU A 125 10.12 -1.91 13.25
CA LEU A 125 9.67 -3.29 13.12
C LEU A 125 10.78 -4.13 12.46
N GLN A 126 11.33 -5.08 13.21
CA GLN A 126 12.28 -6.06 12.70
C GLN A 126 11.56 -7.36 12.36
N PHE A 127 12.16 -8.22 11.53
CA PHE A 127 11.57 -9.51 11.15
C PHE A 127 11.22 -10.37 12.36
N SER A 128 12.06 -10.38 13.39
CA SER A 128 11.84 -11.11 14.64
C SER A 128 10.64 -10.63 15.45
N HIS A 129 10.14 -9.42 15.19
CA HIS A 129 8.97 -8.87 15.86
C HIS A 129 7.64 -9.30 15.21
N LEU A 130 7.70 -9.83 13.98
CA LEU A 130 6.51 -10.21 13.24
C LEU A 130 5.85 -11.45 13.84
N PRO A 131 4.52 -11.42 14.09
CA PRO A 131 3.79 -12.52 14.70
C PRO A 131 3.44 -13.58 13.65
N ILE A 132 4.46 -14.20 13.06
CA ILE A 132 4.32 -15.15 11.96
C ILE A 132 3.91 -16.53 12.50
N GLU A 133 2.68 -16.93 12.20
CA GLU A 133 2.23 -18.32 12.34
C GLU A 133 2.58 -19.08 11.06
N TRP A 134 3.55 -19.98 11.15
CA TRP A 134 4.13 -20.66 9.97
C TRP A 134 3.12 -21.50 9.17
N GLY A 135 2.10 -22.04 9.85
CA GLY A 135 1.00 -22.75 9.18
C GLY A 135 0.15 -21.82 8.31
N ASP A 136 -0.27 -20.70 8.88
CA ASP A 136 -1.04 -19.66 8.17
C ASP A 136 -0.21 -19.05 7.03
N LEU A 137 1.07 -18.82 7.24
CA LEU A 137 1.95 -18.27 6.21
C LEU A 137 2.13 -19.26 5.03
N ARG A 138 2.38 -20.56 5.29
CA ARG A 138 2.46 -21.56 4.22
C ARG A 138 1.15 -21.68 3.45
N PHE A 139 0.02 -21.60 4.14
CA PHE A 139 -1.29 -21.54 3.49
C PHE A 139 -1.38 -20.32 2.57
N LEU A 140 -1.05 -19.11 3.07
CA LEU A 140 -1.10 -17.88 2.27
C LEU A 140 -0.16 -17.93 1.07
N LEU A 141 1.08 -18.42 1.23
CA LEU A 141 2.04 -18.54 0.13
C LEU A 141 1.50 -19.40 -1.01
N ARG A 142 1.01 -20.61 -0.69
CA ARG A 142 0.46 -21.52 -1.70
C ARG A 142 -0.80 -20.97 -2.33
N ALA A 143 -1.73 -20.45 -1.53
CA ALA A 143 -2.99 -19.93 -2.04
C ALA A 143 -2.77 -18.66 -2.88
N THR A 144 -1.86 -17.77 -2.47
CA THR A 144 -1.46 -16.57 -3.25
C THR A 144 -0.82 -16.99 -4.58
N ALA A 145 0.14 -17.91 -4.57
CA ALA A 145 0.78 -18.40 -5.78
C ALA A 145 -0.23 -19.05 -6.73
N SER A 146 -1.18 -19.84 -6.20
CA SER A 146 -2.27 -20.45 -6.98
C SER A 146 -3.17 -19.39 -7.61
N ALA A 147 -3.61 -18.39 -6.84
CA ALA A 147 -4.42 -17.29 -7.34
C ALA A 147 -3.68 -16.48 -8.42
N MET A 148 -2.42 -16.10 -8.17
CA MET A 148 -1.63 -15.37 -9.16
C MET A 148 -1.43 -16.17 -10.45
N ARG A 149 -1.21 -17.50 -10.35
CA ARG A 149 -1.09 -18.37 -11.52
C ARG A 149 -2.41 -18.46 -12.31
N SER A 150 -3.54 -18.61 -11.62
CA SER A 150 -4.85 -18.72 -12.28
C SER A 150 -5.26 -17.43 -13.02
N HIS A 151 -4.64 -16.31 -12.67
CA HIS A 151 -4.83 -15.01 -13.33
C HIS A 151 -3.64 -14.58 -14.20
N ASP A 152 -2.78 -15.52 -14.64
CA ASP A 152 -1.60 -15.27 -15.49
C ASP A 152 -0.59 -14.24 -14.92
N ALA A 153 -0.59 -14.05 -13.59
CA ALA A 153 0.30 -13.13 -12.87
C ALA A 153 1.53 -13.83 -12.27
N LEU A 154 1.62 -15.15 -12.38
CA LEU A 154 2.76 -15.97 -11.95
C LEU A 154 2.94 -17.11 -12.94
N ASP A 155 4.17 -17.32 -13.39
CA ASP A 155 4.48 -18.44 -14.27
C ASP A 155 4.60 -19.78 -13.54
N GLU A 156 4.61 -20.87 -14.30
CA GLU A 156 4.66 -22.24 -13.77
C GLU A 156 5.98 -22.53 -13.04
N GLN A 157 7.09 -21.95 -13.46
CA GLN A 157 8.39 -22.15 -12.83
C GLN A 157 8.41 -21.53 -11.43
N ASP A 158 7.96 -20.29 -11.31
CA ASP A 158 7.90 -19.59 -10.03
C ASP A 158 6.84 -20.18 -9.10
N PHE A 159 5.72 -20.66 -9.64
CA PHE A 159 4.74 -21.43 -8.86
C PHE A 159 5.39 -22.67 -8.20
N ARG A 160 6.15 -23.47 -8.96
CA ARG A 160 6.85 -24.66 -8.43
C ARG A 160 7.93 -24.28 -7.40
N ARG A 161 8.58 -23.14 -7.59
CA ARG A 161 9.55 -22.61 -6.60
C ARG A 161 8.88 -22.28 -5.27
N VAL A 162 7.71 -21.63 -5.30
CA VAL A 162 6.91 -21.38 -4.08
C VAL A 162 6.50 -22.68 -3.41
N GLU A 163 6.02 -23.68 -4.18
CA GLU A 163 5.68 -25.00 -3.67
C GLU A 163 6.86 -25.68 -2.95
N THR A 164 8.04 -25.62 -3.57
CA THR A 164 9.28 -26.18 -3.01
C THR A 164 9.67 -25.44 -1.72
N LEU A 165 9.68 -24.10 -1.75
CA LEU A 165 9.99 -23.26 -0.60
C LEU A 165 9.05 -23.55 0.58
N CYS A 166 7.75 -23.77 0.33
CA CYS A 166 6.78 -24.09 1.37
C CYS A 166 6.99 -25.47 2.03
N ARG A 167 7.68 -26.41 1.37
CA ARG A 167 8.00 -27.75 1.91
C ARG A 167 9.28 -27.73 2.74
N ASP A 168 10.18 -26.82 2.46
CA ASP A 168 11.47 -26.69 3.14
C ASP A 168 11.32 -25.86 4.43
N ALA A 169 11.47 -26.56 5.57
CA ALA A 169 11.28 -25.96 6.89
C ALA A 169 12.44 -25.02 7.28
N GLU A 170 13.63 -25.21 6.71
CA GLU A 170 14.83 -24.42 7.02
C GLU A 170 14.98 -23.22 6.08
N SER A 171 14.77 -23.44 4.78
CA SER A 171 14.93 -22.38 3.77
C SER A 171 13.82 -21.33 3.83
N LEU A 172 12.59 -21.69 4.19
CA LEU A 172 11.49 -20.75 4.22
C LEU A 172 11.72 -19.56 5.19
N PRO A 173 12.11 -19.76 6.46
CA PRO A 173 12.41 -18.66 7.37
C PRO A 173 13.58 -17.79 6.89
N ALA A 174 14.63 -18.41 6.35
CA ALA A 174 15.82 -17.72 5.84
C ALA A 174 15.47 -16.85 4.62
N ALA A 175 14.71 -17.39 3.66
CA ALA A 175 14.26 -16.67 2.47
C ALA A 175 13.38 -15.46 2.84
N LEU A 176 12.42 -15.65 3.75
CA LEU A 176 11.52 -14.57 4.20
C LEU A 176 12.25 -13.48 4.98
N ARG A 177 13.19 -13.86 5.87
CA ARG A 177 14.01 -12.89 6.58
C ARG A 177 14.84 -12.07 5.59
N SER A 178 15.52 -12.73 4.66
CA SER A 178 16.33 -12.08 3.64
C SER A 178 15.49 -11.12 2.77
N TRP A 179 14.32 -11.56 2.32
CA TRP A 179 13.38 -10.70 1.60
C TRP A 179 12.92 -9.50 2.44
N TYR A 180 12.63 -9.71 3.72
CA TYR A 180 12.21 -8.63 4.62
C TYR A 180 13.32 -7.61 4.82
N ASP A 181 14.53 -8.07 5.13
CA ASP A 181 15.68 -7.23 5.42
C ASP A 181 16.21 -6.51 4.16
N ALA A 182 15.95 -7.03 2.95
CA ALA A 182 16.35 -6.42 1.66
C ALA A 182 15.77 -5.02 1.42
N ALA A 183 14.77 -4.58 2.21
CA ALA A 183 14.30 -3.20 2.18
C ALA A 183 15.31 -2.18 2.77
N ARG A 184 16.33 -2.62 3.48
CA ARG A 184 17.35 -1.75 4.08
C ARG A 184 18.44 -1.42 3.06
N PRO A 185 18.99 -0.20 3.09
CA PRO A 185 20.04 0.19 2.13
C PRO A 185 21.32 -0.64 2.21
N ASP A 186 21.62 -1.18 3.40
CA ASP A 186 22.81 -1.97 3.73
C ASP A 186 22.54 -3.47 3.78
N ALA A 187 21.40 -3.92 3.27
CA ALA A 187 21.03 -5.32 3.30
C ALA A 187 21.96 -6.17 2.41
N PRO A 188 22.25 -7.42 2.83
CA PRO A 188 22.90 -8.38 1.95
C PRO A 188 22.01 -8.72 0.74
N PRO A 189 22.57 -9.31 -0.32
CA PRO A 189 21.79 -9.80 -1.45
C PRO A 189 20.66 -10.72 -0.99
N ILE A 190 19.53 -10.63 -1.71
CA ILE A 190 18.35 -11.45 -1.40
C ILE A 190 18.71 -12.94 -1.52
N HIS A 191 18.18 -13.75 -0.62
CA HIS A 191 18.40 -15.20 -0.64
C HIS A 191 17.90 -15.81 -1.97
N PRO A 192 18.65 -16.70 -2.63
CA PRO A 192 18.28 -17.23 -3.95
C PRO A 192 16.88 -17.83 -4.01
N SER A 193 16.40 -18.46 -2.93
CA SER A 193 15.05 -19.01 -2.86
C SER A 193 13.95 -17.94 -2.82
N ALA A 194 14.26 -16.70 -2.47
CA ALA A 194 13.32 -15.60 -2.43
C ALA A 194 13.38 -14.72 -3.69
N ALA A 195 14.51 -14.72 -4.40
CA ALA A 195 14.72 -13.89 -5.58
C ALA A 195 13.70 -14.17 -6.68
N GLY A 196 13.01 -13.15 -7.19
CA GLY A 196 11.95 -13.26 -8.19
C GLY A 196 10.58 -13.64 -7.62
N LEU A 197 10.49 -13.99 -6.32
CA LEU A 197 9.21 -14.32 -5.67
C LEU A 197 8.64 -13.17 -4.85
N GLU A 198 9.25 -11.98 -4.94
CA GLU A 198 8.89 -10.80 -4.13
C GLU A 198 7.40 -10.48 -4.17
N PRO A 199 6.68 -10.53 -5.32
CA PRO A 199 5.24 -10.25 -5.36
C PRO A 199 4.42 -11.25 -4.54
N VAL A 200 4.74 -12.54 -4.61
CA VAL A 200 4.06 -13.60 -3.84
C VAL A 200 4.34 -13.43 -2.34
N LEU A 201 5.63 -13.21 -1.98
CA LEU A 201 6.05 -13.00 -0.60
C LEU A 201 5.37 -11.78 0.01
N LEU A 202 5.28 -10.67 -0.76
CA LEU A 202 4.61 -9.45 -0.32
C LEU A 202 3.13 -9.69 0.00
N GLN A 203 2.40 -10.34 -0.91
CA GLN A 203 0.97 -10.57 -0.72
C GLN A 203 0.71 -11.54 0.45
N ALA A 204 1.52 -12.59 0.60
CA ALA A 204 1.38 -13.55 1.70
C ALA A 204 1.76 -12.94 3.06
N MET A 205 2.75 -12.04 3.11
CA MET A 205 3.21 -11.39 4.33
C MET A 205 2.34 -10.19 4.76
N ARG A 206 1.54 -9.65 3.85
CA ARG A 206 0.74 -8.42 4.08
C ARG A 206 -0.12 -8.45 5.35
N PRO A 207 -0.85 -9.52 5.72
CA PRO A 207 -1.64 -9.57 6.95
C PRO A 207 -0.80 -9.36 8.21
N PHE A 208 0.37 -9.99 8.29
CA PHE A 208 1.29 -9.88 9.42
C PHE A 208 1.91 -8.49 9.52
N LEU A 209 2.34 -7.94 8.38
CA LEU A 209 2.96 -6.61 8.29
C LEU A 209 1.96 -5.50 8.62
N THR A 210 0.76 -5.54 8.05
CA THR A 210 -0.29 -4.53 8.29
C THR A 210 -0.75 -4.56 9.75
N ARG A 211 -1.00 -5.75 10.31
CA ARG A 211 -1.39 -5.90 11.72
C ARG A 211 -0.34 -5.31 12.67
N SER A 212 0.94 -5.56 12.38
CA SER A 212 2.05 -5.03 13.18
C SER A 212 2.17 -3.51 13.05
N ALA A 213 2.05 -2.99 11.83
CA ALA A 213 2.09 -1.56 11.57
C ALA A 213 0.93 -0.82 12.25
N ASP A 214 -0.30 -1.32 12.16
CA ASP A 214 -1.47 -0.72 12.79
C ASP A 214 -1.30 -0.64 14.32
N ALA A 215 -0.77 -1.70 14.95
CA ALA A 215 -0.53 -1.73 16.38
C ALA A 215 0.50 -0.69 16.84
N ILE A 216 1.55 -0.46 16.04
CA ILE A 216 2.59 0.54 16.32
C ILE A 216 2.05 1.95 16.04
N MET A 217 1.44 2.18 14.88
CA MET A 217 0.90 3.51 14.51
C MET A 217 -0.15 4.03 15.50
N ALA A 218 -0.94 3.14 16.10
CA ALA A 218 -1.93 3.52 17.11
C ALA A 218 -1.29 4.08 18.40
N ARG A 219 0.03 3.96 18.58
CA ARG A 219 0.76 4.32 19.80
C ARG A 219 2.01 5.17 19.57
N SER A 220 2.31 5.51 18.30
CA SER A 220 3.48 6.30 17.93
C SER A 220 3.07 7.51 17.12
N ASP A 221 3.78 8.63 17.32
CA ASP A 221 3.68 9.81 16.47
C ASP A 221 4.76 9.76 15.38
N LEU A 222 4.34 9.69 14.12
CA LEU A 222 5.21 9.70 12.94
C LEU A 222 5.36 11.09 12.32
N SER A 223 4.85 12.16 12.95
CA SER A 223 4.83 13.52 12.40
C SER A 223 6.23 14.09 12.16
N GLY A 224 7.21 13.68 12.98
CA GLY A 224 8.61 14.05 12.83
C GLY A 224 9.39 13.26 11.76
N TRP A 225 8.79 12.25 11.13
CA TRP A 225 9.47 11.45 10.12
C TRP A 225 9.46 12.15 8.76
N THR A 226 10.64 12.40 8.19
CA THR A 226 10.83 13.16 6.95
C THR A 226 11.50 12.36 5.83
N GLN A 227 11.81 11.08 6.05
CA GLN A 227 12.45 10.23 5.04
C GLN A 227 11.45 9.69 4.03
N GLY A 228 11.94 9.33 2.84
CA GLY A 228 11.12 8.74 1.78
C GLY A 228 10.77 7.27 2.02
N THR A 229 11.50 6.56 2.90
CA THR A 229 11.25 5.17 3.27
C THR A 229 10.37 5.07 4.51
N CYS A 230 9.70 3.92 4.67
CA CYS A 230 8.81 3.66 5.80
C CYS A 230 9.58 3.58 7.14
N PRO A 231 9.20 4.35 8.17
CA PRO A 231 9.85 4.30 9.48
C PRO A 231 9.68 2.95 10.18
N LEU A 232 8.63 2.18 9.82
CA LEU A 232 8.32 0.93 10.48
C LEU A 232 9.07 -0.27 9.88
N CYS A 233 9.03 -0.45 8.57
CA CYS A 233 9.59 -1.65 7.92
C CYS A 233 10.66 -1.36 6.86
N ALA A 234 11.14 -0.13 6.76
CA ALA A 234 12.06 0.36 5.73
C ALA A 234 11.56 0.22 4.26
N GLY A 235 10.35 -0.28 4.04
CA GLY A 235 9.78 -0.41 2.70
C GLY A 235 9.58 0.95 2.02
N GLU A 236 9.56 0.95 0.69
CA GLU A 236 9.29 2.14 -0.10
C GLU A 236 7.78 2.43 -0.17
N PRO A 237 7.38 3.69 -0.40
CA PRO A 237 6.00 4.00 -0.72
C PRO A 237 5.67 3.51 -2.14
N ASP A 238 4.48 2.94 -2.31
CA ASP A 238 3.89 2.61 -3.61
C ASP A 238 2.71 3.51 -3.97
N PHE A 239 2.22 4.26 -2.99
CA PHE A 239 1.10 5.16 -3.17
C PHE A 239 1.20 6.39 -2.24
N ALA A 240 0.47 7.46 -2.59
CA ALA A 240 0.33 8.63 -1.73
C ALA A 240 -1.12 9.09 -1.66
N VAL A 241 -1.43 9.95 -0.69
CA VAL A 241 -2.69 10.69 -0.61
C VAL A 241 -2.37 12.18 -0.54
N ILE A 242 -3.08 12.98 -1.33
CA ILE A 242 -3.14 14.42 -1.15
C ILE A 242 -4.38 14.71 -0.31
N THR A 243 -4.18 15.15 0.92
CA THR A 243 -5.28 15.42 1.86
C THR A 243 -6.09 16.65 1.46
N PRO A 244 -7.29 16.87 2.03
CA PRO A 244 -8.04 18.13 1.84
C PRO A 244 -7.24 19.39 2.20
N ALA A 245 -6.29 19.29 3.16
CA ALA A 245 -5.37 20.38 3.50
C ALA A 245 -4.17 20.49 2.54
N ALA A 246 -4.22 19.76 1.41
CA ALA A 246 -3.14 19.68 0.42
C ALA A 246 -1.82 19.08 0.96
N GLU A 247 -1.83 18.39 2.09
CA GLU A 247 -0.67 17.67 2.59
C GLU A 247 -0.48 16.35 1.84
N ARG A 248 0.78 15.92 1.66
CA ARG A 248 1.11 14.64 1.06
C ARG A 248 1.41 13.61 2.14
N ILE A 249 0.63 12.53 2.13
CA ILE A 249 0.82 11.36 2.99
C ILE A 249 1.29 10.21 2.12
N LEU A 250 2.45 9.65 2.42
CA LEU A 250 2.94 8.43 1.77
C LEU A 250 2.32 7.19 2.41
N ILE A 251 2.12 6.15 1.62
CA ILE A 251 1.62 4.83 2.05
C ILE A 251 2.66 3.80 1.68
N CYS A 252 3.12 3.04 2.67
CA CYS A 252 4.10 1.98 2.46
C CYS A 252 3.51 0.83 1.64
N GLY A 253 4.20 0.42 0.57
CA GLY A 253 3.82 -0.71 -0.28
C GLY A 253 3.84 -2.06 0.43
N ARG A 254 4.57 -2.18 1.55
CA ARG A 254 4.69 -3.43 2.31
C ARG A 254 3.71 -3.53 3.47
N CYS A 255 3.73 -2.57 4.41
CA CYS A 255 2.99 -2.65 5.66
C CYS A 255 1.80 -1.68 5.77
N SER A 256 1.54 -0.89 4.71
CA SER A 256 0.47 0.12 4.63
C SER A 256 0.57 1.24 5.68
N ALA A 257 1.70 1.37 6.40
CA ALA A 257 1.95 2.50 7.28
C ALA A 257 1.90 3.81 6.50
N ARG A 258 1.47 4.87 7.18
CA ARG A 258 1.25 6.19 6.58
C ARG A 258 2.08 7.23 7.31
N TRP A 259 2.75 8.13 6.54
CA TRP A 259 3.52 9.23 7.12
C TRP A 259 3.47 10.47 6.24
N ARG A 260 3.62 11.63 6.84
CA ARG A 260 3.68 12.90 6.13
C ARG A 260 5.00 13.03 5.38
N PHE A 261 4.97 13.60 4.17
CA PHE A 261 6.16 13.85 3.38
C PHE A 261 6.04 15.14 2.57
N HIS A 262 7.18 15.73 2.19
CA HIS A 262 7.22 16.95 1.41
C HIS A 262 6.48 16.83 0.07
N GLN A 263 5.68 17.85 -0.29
CA GLN A 263 4.76 17.78 -1.43
C GLN A 263 5.45 17.54 -2.78
N LEU A 264 6.54 18.27 -3.04
CA LEU A 264 7.25 18.26 -4.34
C LEU A 264 8.67 17.71 -4.21
N THR A 265 8.88 16.76 -3.31
CA THR A 265 10.15 16.06 -3.16
C THR A 265 9.94 14.61 -3.61
N CYS A 266 10.88 14.08 -4.41
CA CYS A 266 10.86 12.67 -4.78
C CYS A 266 11.17 11.80 -3.55
N PRO A 267 10.32 10.85 -3.15
CA PRO A 267 10.60 10.01 -1.99
C PRO A 267 11.76 9.02 -2.21
N PHE A 268 12.10 8.74 -3.47
CA PHE A 268 13.09 7.74 -3.82
C PHE A 268 14.53 8.28 -3.87
N CYS A 269 14.73 9.51 -4.35
CA CYS A 269 16.06 10.12 -4.46
C CYS A 269 16.18 11.47 -3.75
N LEU A 270 15.14 11.92 -3.06
CA LEU A 270 15.05 13.17 -2.32
C LEU A 270 15.26 14.44 -3.18
N ASN A 271 15.17 14.31 -4.50
CA ASN A 271 15.20 15.47 -5.40
C ASN A 271 14.03 16.41 -5.09
N ALA A 272 14.33 17.70 -4.86
CA ALA A 272 13.37 18.76 -4.59
C ALA A 272 13.32 19.85 -5.68
N ALA A 273 14.07 19.67 -6.78
CA ALA A 273 14.04 20.58 -7.93
C ALA A 273 12.73 20.40 -8.69
N ARG A 274 11.87 21.43 -8.65
CA ARG A 274 10.50 21.36 -9.17
C ARG A 274 10.44 21.17 -10.68
N ASP A 275 11.40 21.70 -11.40
CA ASP A 275 11.57 21.55 -12.87
C ASP A 275 11.92 20.10 -13.28
N ARG A 276 12.35 19.28 -12.33
CA ARG A 276 12.71 17.86 -12.51
C ARG A 276 11.63 16.90 -11.99
N ILE A 277 10.46 17.41 -11.60
CA ILE A 277 9.32 16.62 -11.15
C ILE A 277 8.11 16.97 -12.03
N THR A 278 7.70 16.03 -12.87
CA THR A 278 6.51 16.18 -13.71
C THR A 278 5.30 15.58 -13.02
N SER A 279 4.19 16.29 -13.00
CA SER A 279 2.92 15.81 -12.45
C SER A 279 1.89 15.63 -13.56
N PHE A 280 1.24 14.48 -13.56
CA PHE A 280 0.11 14.16 -14.43
C PHE A 280 -1.13 13.92 -13.57
N ALA A 281 -2.31 14.24 -14.09
CA ALA A 281 -3.59 13.94 -13.46
C ALA A 281 -4.38 12.96 -14.31
N SER A 282 -5.18 12.08 -13.68
CA SER A 282 -6.22 11.31 -14.38
C SER A 282 -7.29 12.26 -14.93
N ARG A 283 -8.06 11.79 -15.91
CA ARG A 283 -9.07 12.61 -16.59
C ARG A 283 -10.14 13.16 -15.61
N ASP A 284 -10.51 12.38 -14.61
CA ASP A 284 -11.45 12.75 -13.55
C ASP A 284 -10.81 13.57 -12.41
N GLY A 285 -9.49 13.75 -12.44
CA GLY A 285 -8.74 14.46 -11.40
C GLY A 285 -8.59 13.72 -10.09
N GLN A 286 -9.11 12.49 -9.95
CA GLN A 286 -9.07 11.72 -8.72
C GLN A 286 -7.67 11.16 -8.40
N TYR A 287 -6.86 10.92 -9.44
CA TYR A 287 -5.52 10.40 -9.29
C TYR A 287 -4.47 11.32 -9.89
N ARG A 288 -3.29 11.28 -9.30
CA ARG A 288 -2.10 11.97 -9.80
C ARG A 288 -0.93 11.01 -9.89
N LEU A 289 -0.01 11.31 -10.78
CA LEU A 289 1.26 10.64 -10.92
C LEU A 289 2.36 11.70 -10.85
N TYR A 290 3.33 11.51 -9.96
CA TYR A 290 4.51 12.35 -9.84
C TYR A 290 5.72 11.59 -10.34
N ALA A 291 6.29 11.98 -11.46
CA ALA A 291 7.45 11.36 -12.09
C ALA A 291 8.70 12.22 -11.84
N CYS A 292 9.79 11.60 -11.45
CA CYS A 292 11.08 12.25 -11.19
C CYS A 292 12.07 12.00 -12.32
N ASP A 293 12.49 13.05 -13.01
CA ASP A 293 13.44 12.98 -14.11
C ASP A 293 14.89 12.72 -13.65
N VAL A 294 15.16 12.79 -12.35
CA VAL A 294 16.49 12.50 -11.78
C VAL A 294 16.69 11.00 -11.61
N CYS A 295 15.75 10.30 -10.97
CA CYS A 295 15.88 8.87 -10.69
C CYS A 295 15.03 7.99 -11.61
N GLN A 296 14.27 8.58 -12.53
CA GLN A 296 13.38 7.89 -13.50
C GLN A 296 12.33 7.00 -12.81
N ARG A 297 11.90 7.41 -11.60
CA ARG A 297 10.85 6.72 -10.85
C ARG A 297 9.62 7.59 -10.71
N TYR A 298 8.48 6.97 -10.48
CA TYR A 298 7.22 7.69 -10.27
C TYR A 298 6.49 7.20 -9.03
N LEU A 299 5.59 8.04 -8.51
CA LEU A 299 4.67 7.69 -7.43
C LEU A 299 3.26 8.14 -7.78
N LYS A 300 2.29 7.24 -7.61
CA LYS A 300 0.87 7.52 -7.78
C LYS A 300 0.29 8.12 -6.49
N ALA A 301 -0.73 8.96 -6.63
CA ALA A 301 -1.41 9.56 -5.50
C ALA A 301 -2.92 9.64 -5.73
N PHE A 302 -3.69 9.39 -4.68
CA PHE A 302 -5.11 9.67 -4.60
C PHE A 302 -5.31 11.13 -4.15
N ASP A 303 -6.05 11.92 -4.93
CA ASP A 303 -6.35 13.30 -4.60
C ASP A 303 -7.65 13.36 -3.78
N ALA A 304 -7.52 13.42 -2.47
CA ALA A 304 -8.64 13.41 -1.54
C ALA A 304 -9.30 14.78 -1.35
N ARG A 305 -8.84 15.83 -2.04
CA ARG A 305 -9.38 17.19 -1.85
C ARG A 305 -10.85 17.33 -2.25
N HIS A 306 -11.27 16.52 -3.22
CA HIS A 306 -12.65 16.49 -3.72
C HIS A 306 -13.25 15.08 -3.77
N ALA A 307 -12.62 14.12 -3.10
CA ALA A 307 -13.04 12.73 -3.17
C ALA A 307 -14.27 12.46 -2.30
N SER A 308 -15.18 11.65 -2.80
CA SER A 308 -16.38 11.19 -2.09
C SER A 308 -16.14 9.98 -1.17
N ARG A 309 -14.96 9.36 -1.26
CA ARG A 309 -14.56 8.18 -0.48
C ARG A 309 -13.14 8.31 0.05
N PRO A 310 -12.78 7.58 1.10
CA PRO A 310 -11.38 7.49 1.54
C PRO A 310 -10.53 6.71 0.53
N VAL A 311 -9.21 6.92 0.58
CA VAL A 311 -8.24 6.09 -0.14
C VAL A 311 -8.35 4.63 0.31
N MET A 312 -8.36 3.73 -0.66
CA MET A 312 -8.34 2.27 -0.48
C MET A 312 -7.21 1.69 -1.33
N PRO A 313 -5.98 1.53 -0.79
CA PRO A 313 -4.80 1.18 -1.60
C PRO A 313 -4.98 -0.05 -2.49
N ALA A 314 -5.72 -1.07 -2.01
CA ALA A 314 -6.00 -2.27 -2.79
C ALA A 314 -6.88 -2.01 -4.02
N VAL A 315 -7.80 -1.04 -3.93
CA VAL A 315 -8.68 -0.61 -5.04
C VAL A 315 -7.96 0.38 -5.94
N ASP A 316 -7.36 1.39 -5.30
CA ASP A 316 -6.71 2.51 -6.01
C ASP A 316 -5.48 2.04 -6.78
N GLY A 317 -4.78 1.00 -6.29
CA GLY A 317 -3.71 0.34 -7.03
C GLY A 317 -4.17 -0.24 -8.35
N VAL A 318 -5.33 -0.93 -8.37
CA VAL A 318 -5.93 -1.50 -9.59
C VAL A 318 -6.46 -0.38 -10.51
N ALA A 319 -7.19 0.59 -9.96
CA ALA A 319 -7.76 1.69 -10.73
C ALA A 319 -6.69 2.55 -11.44
N THR A 320 -5.47 2.55 -10.95
CA THR A 320 -4.36 3.34 -11.49
C THR A 320 -3.39 2.55 -12.38
N LEU A 321 -3.67 1.30 -12.73
CA LEU A 321 -2.84 0.53 -13.68
C LEU A 321 -2.65 1.22 -15.03
N PRO A 322 -3.64 1.95 -15.60
CA PRO A 322 -3.39 2.74 -16.80
C PRO A 322 -2.35 3.85 -16.62
N LEU A 323 -2.22 4.42 -15.42
CA LEU A 323 -1.17 5.41 -15.11
C LEU A 323 0.21 4.76 -15.04
N ASP A 324 0.30 3.52 -14.50
CA ASP A 324 1.54 2.75 -14.51
C ASP A 324 2.01 2.49 -15.95
N ALA A 325 1.11 2.00 -16.82
CA ALA A 325 1.41 1.77 -18.22
C ALA A 325 1.89 3.05 -18.92
N ALA A 326 1.23 4.19 -18.66
CA ALA A 326 1.61 5.47 -19.24
C ALA A 326 2.97 5.98 -18.73
N ALA A 327 3.31 5.74 -17.46
CA ALA A 327 4.62 6.08 -16.88
C ALA A 327 5.73 5.23 -17.51
N MET A 328 5.52 3.91 -17.57
CA MET A 328 6.48 2.96 -18.16
C MET A 328 6.76 3.24 -19.64
N GLN A 329 5.74 3.60 -20.43
CA GLN A 329 5.90 4.02 -21.83
C GLN A 329 6.77 5.29 -21.99
N ARG A 330 6.84 6.12 -20.95
CA ARG A 330 7.71 7.32 -20.89
C ARG A 330 9.09 7.04 -20.30
N GLY A 331 9.40 5.78 -19.98
CA GLY A 331 10.69 5.36 -19.45
C GLY A 331 10.83 5.48 -17.92
N TYR A 332 9.77 5.79 -17.21
CA TYR A 332 9.77 5.74 -15.74
C TYR A 332 9.53 4.31 -15.24
N LYS A 333 10.05 4.00 -14.05
CA LYS A 333 10.01 2.67 -13.42
C LYS A 333 9.69 2.74 -11.93
#